data_73c2bc53527ad7164777fb58507dca2c
#
_entry.id   73c2bc53527ad7164777fb58507dca2c
#
_cell.length_a   1.000
_cell.length_b   1.000
_cell.length_c   1.000
_cell.angle_alpha   90.00
_cell.angle_beta   90.00
_cell.angle_gamma   90.00
#
_symmetry.space_group_name_H-M   'P 1'
#
loop_
_entity.id
_entity.type
_entity.pdbx_description
1 polymer ?
#
loop_
_entity_poly.entity_id
_entity_poly.type
_entity_poly.pdbx_seq_one_letter_code
_entity_poly.pdbx_strand_id
1 'polypeptide(L)'
;MGIINKIWKYIMKRQNPMRYARKMGVVLGENCRLIGLPDWGSEPWLISIGNHTEVSFDVAFITHDGATWCFRDQDEYKGTLKFGRIRIGNNCFIGARSTILPGVTIGDNSIVAVGAVVNKSIPSGEVWGGYQHITS
;
A
#
# COMPACT_ATOMS: atom_id res chain seq x y z
N MET A 1 -22.17 2.66 13.15
CA MET A 1 -21.73 3.80 12.34
C MET A 1 -22.88 4.21 11.40
N GLY A 2 -23.34 5.45 11.49
CA GLY A 2 -24.51 5.92 10.74
C GLY A 2 -24.25 6.01 9.23
N ILE A 3 -25.34 6.00 8.45
CA ILE A 3 -25.31 6.13 6.99
C ILE A 3 -24.62 7.44 6.55
N ILE A 4 -24.75 8.51 7.34
CA ILE A 4 -24.10 9.81 7.09
C ILE A 4 -22.56 9.68 7.06
N ASN A 5 -21.99 8.90 7.96
CA ASN A 5 -20.54 8.65 7.96
C ASN A 5 -20.08 7.85 6.73
N LYS A 6 -20.88 6.92 6.26
CA LYS A 6 -20.59 6.16 5.04
C LYS A 6 -20.62 7.05 3.81
N ILE A 7 -21.63 7.92 3.71
CA ILE A 7 -21.79 8.89 2.62
C ILE A 7 -20.63 9.89 2.64
N TRP A 8 -20.29 10.43 3.82
CA TRP A 8 -19.18 11.36 3.98
C TRP A 8 -17.84 10.74 3.53
N LYS A 9 -17.54 9.52 3.97
CA LYS A 9 -16.34 8.79 3.55
C LYS A 9 -16.29 8.58 2.04
N TYR A 10 -17.40 8.20 1.44
CA TYR A 10 -17.52 8.01 0.00
C TYR A 10 -17.23 9.29 -0.77
N ILE A 11 -17.83 10.40 -0.36
CA ILE A 11 -17.66 11.72 -0.99
C ILE A 11 -16.20 12.19 -0.80
N MET A 12 -15.69 12.14 0.42
CA MET A 12 -14.33 12.59 0.74
C MET A 12 -13.26 11.81 -0.05
N LYS A 13 -13.42 10.50 -0.12
CA LYS A 13 -12.51 9.63 -0.86
C LYS A 13 -12.42 10.03 -2.34
N ARG A 14 -13.51 10.46 -2.95
CA ARG A 14 -13.56 10.86 -4.36
C ARG A 14 -13.14 12.30 -4.61
N GLN A 15 -13.58 13.22 -3.76
CA GLN A 15 -13.35 14.65 -3.96
C GLN A 15 -11.96 15.09 -3.49
N ASN A 16 -11.44 14.49 -2.43
CA ASN A 16 -10.12 14.81 -1.90
C ASN A 16 -9.41 13.55 -1.40
N PRO A 17 -8.89 12.73 -2.31
CA PRO A 17 -8.26 11.45 -1.96
C PRO A 17 -7.02 11.61 -1.08
N MET A 18 -6.27 12.71 -1.22
CA MET A 18 -5.10 12.99 -0.38
C MET A 18 -5.49 13.20 1.07
N ARG A 19 -6.50 14.05 1.30
CA ARG A 19 -7.02 14.30 2.64
C ARG A 19 -7.64 13.05 3.26
N TYR A 20 -8.36 12.28 2.45
CA TYR A 20 -8.92 11.02 2.90
C TYR A 20 -7.84 10.04 3.35
N ALA A 21 -6.77 9.86 2.56
CA ALA A 21 -5.65 8.99 2.92
C ALA A 21 -5.01 9.39 4.24
N ARG A 22 -4.71 10.68 4.42
CA ARG A 22 -4.15 11.21 5.67
C ARG A 22 -5.08 10.99 6.86
N LYS A 23 -6.37 11.19 6.68
CA LYS A 23 -7.37 10.98 7.74
C LYS A 23 -7.48 9.50 8.14
N MET A 24 -7.27 8.59 7.21
CA MET A 24 -7.23 7.14 7.49
C MET A 24 -5.92 6.70 8.18
N GLY A 25 -4.93 7.56 8.25
CA GLY A 25 -3.68 7.31 8.94
C GLY A 25 -2.46 7.12 8.04
N VAL A 26 -2.62 7.21 6.70
CA VAL A 26 -1.48 7.15 5.79
C VAL A 26 -0.60 8.39 6.01
N VAL A 27 0.69 8.17 6.22
CA VAL A 27 1.67 9.26 6.24
C VAL A 27 2.04 9.59 4.79
N LEU A 28 1.64 10.77 4.35
CA LEU A 28 1.76 11.19 2.96
C LEU A 28 2.52 12.51 2.91
N GLY A 29 3.64 12.52 2.20
CA GLY A 29 4.49 13.70 2.05
C GLY A 29 3.87 14.80 1.20
N GLU A 30 4.67 15.79 0.86
CA GLU A 30 4.27 16.94 0.07
C GLU A 30 4.40 16.69 -1.43
N ASN A 31 3.60 17.39 -2.23
CA ASN A 31 3.61 17.33 -3.69
C ASN A 31 3.38 15.92 -4.25
N CYS A 32 2.67 15.09 -3.53
CA CYS A 32 2.27 13.77 -4.02
C CYS A 32 1.04 13.87 -4.91
N ARG A 33 0.84 12.84 -5.74
CA ARG A 33 -0.31 12.74 -6.62
C ARG A 33 -0.95 11.36 -6.50
N LEU A 34 -2.26 11.32 -6.27
CA LEU A 34 -3.05 10.11 -6.30
C LEU A 34 -3.93 10.13 -7.54
N ILE A 35 -3.76 9.16 -8.42
CA ILE A 35 -4.60 8.99 -9.61
C ILE A 35 -5.66 7.93 -9.27
N GLY A 36 -6.92 8.32 -9.28
CA GLY A 36 -7.98 7.42 -8.86
C GLY A 36 -7.94 7.12 -7.36
N LEU A 37 -8.29 5.90 -7.01
CA LEU A 37 -8.44 5.49 -5.60
C LEU A 37 -7.55 4.29 -5.30
N PRO A 38 -6.42 4.48 -4.66
CA PRO A 38 -5.65 3.36 -4.11
C PRO A 38 -6.44 2.63 -3.01
N ASP A 39 -6.20 1.35 -2.87
CA ASP A 39 -6.68 0.57 -1.74
C ASP A 39 -5.63 0.60 -0.64
N TRP A 40 -5.94 1.31 0.44
CA TRP A 40 -5.03 1.49 1.57
C TRP A 40 -5.02 0.32 2.54
N GLY A 41 -5.81 -0.72 2.27
CA GLY A 41 -5.89 -1.90 3.13
C GLY A 41 -6.56 -1.65 4.47
N SER A 42 -6.32 -2.56 5.39
CA SER A 42 -6.95 -2.55 6.73
C SER A 42 -6.19 -1.71 7.74
N GLU A 43 -4.89 -1.52 7.57
CA GLU A 43 -4.01 -0.77 8.47
C GLU A 43 -3.32 0.38 7.74
N PRO A 44 -4.05 1.43 7.33
CA PRO A 44 -3.47 2.55 6.58
C PRO A 44 -2.34 3.26 7.32
N TRP A 45 -2.36 3.25 8.66
CA TRP A 45 -1.32 3.82 9.50
C TRP A 45 0.04 3.12 9.42
N LEU A 46 0.09 1.95 8.78
CA LEU A 46 1.35 1.25 8.49
C LEU A 46 1.98 1.67 7.16
N ILE A 47 1.34 2.57 6.43
CA ILE A 47 1.79 3.03 5.11
C ILE A 47 2.37 4.43 5.23
N SER A 48 3.59 4.61 4.74
CA SER A 48 4.22 5.93 4.60
C SER A 48 4.73 6.15 3.18
N ILE A 49 4.48 7.33 2.65
CA ILE A 49 4.87 7.76 1.30
C ILE A 49 5.60 9.08 1.43
N GLY A 50 6.77 9.17 0.82
CA GLY A 50 7.59 10.37 0.83
C GLY A 50 7.03 11.49 -0.07
N ASN A 51 7.89 12.46 -0.37
CA ASN A 51 7.52 13.62 -1.16
C ASN A 51 7.55 13.32 -2.67
N HIS A 52 6.74 14.06 -3.43
CA HIS A 52 6.76 14.03 -4.89
C HIS A 52 6.63 12.61 -5.46
N THR A 53 5.74 11.82 -4.87
CA THR A 53 5.48 10.43 -5.27
C THR A 53 4.07 10.32 -5.83
N GLU A 54 3.95 9.62 -6.95
CA GLU A 54 2.65 9.34 -7.57
C GLU A 54 2.24 7.90 -7.32
N VAL A 55 1.01 7.73 -6.87
CA VAL A 55 0.35 6.41 -6.75
C VAL A 55 -0.82 6.39 -7.71
N SER A 56 -0.77 5.48 -8.66
CA SER A 56 -1.80 5.36 -9.69
C SER A 56 -3.03 4.59 -9.19
N PHE A 57 -4.03 4.44 -10.05
CA PHE A 57 -5.32 3.86 -9.67
C PHE A 57 -5.21 2.36 -9.36
N ASP A 58 -6.07 1.90 -8.47
CA ASP A 58 -6.20 0.49 -8.07
C ASP A 58 -4.91 -0.15 -7.55
N VAL A 59 -3.97 0.67 -7.07
CA VAL A 59 -2.81 0.14 -6.33
C VAL A 59 -3.31 -0.40 -4.99
N ALA A 60 -2.97 -1.64 -4.68
CA ALA A 60 -3.35 -2.29 -3.44
C ALA A 60 -2.17 -2.35 -2.47
N PHE A 61 -2.38 -1.84 -1.26
CA PHE A 61 -1.42 -1.93 -0.16
C PHE A 61 -1.87 -3.03 0.79
N ILE A 62 -1.08 -4.09 0.88
CA ILE A 62 -1.35 -5.23 1.77
C ILE A 62 -0.43 -5.09 2.98
N THR A 63 -1.01 -4.79 4.12
CA THR A 63 -0.27 -4.51 5.36
C THR A 63 -0.24 -5.67 6.34
N HIS A 64 -1.04 -6.72 6.08
CA HIS A 64 -0.98 -7.96 6.85
C HIS A 64 -1.16 -9.18 5.97
N ASP A 65 -0.63 -10.29 6.43
CA ASP A 65 -0.80 -11.60 5.81
C ASP A 65 -1.64 -12.49 6.75
N GLY A 66 -2.79 -12.89 6.26
CA GLY A 66 -3.73 -13.76 6.97
C GLY A 66 -3.67 -15.23 6.55
N ALA A 67 -2.67 -15.65 5.76
CA ALA A 67 -2.58 -16.99 5.19
C ALA A 67 -2.59 -18.09 6.27
N THR A 68 -2.09 -17.82 7.45
CA THR A 68 -2.11 -18.75 8.59
C THR A 68 -3.52 -19.12 9.05
N TRP A 69 -4.55 -18.41 8.58
CA TRP A 69 -5.94 -18.72 8.89
C TRP A 69 -6.28 -20.20 8.62
N CYS A 70 -5.73 -20.75 7.55
CA CYS A 70 -5.94 -22.15 7.18
C CYS A 70 -5.45 -23.18 8.23
N PHE A 71 -4.56 -22.76 9.11
CA PHE A 71 -3.88 -23.60 10.08
C PHE A 71 -4.14 -23.20 11.54
N ARG A 72 -5.05 -22.25 11.78
CA ARG A 72 -5.31 -21.72 13.13
C ARG A 72 -6.00 -22.68 14.09
N ASP A 73 -6.53 -23.79 13.58
CA ASP A 73 -7.01 -24.91 14.38
C ASP A 73 -5.86 -25.69 15.03
N GLN A 74 -4.64 -25.54 14.52
CA GLN A 74 -3.43 -26.10 15.13
C GLN A 74 -2.86 -25.12 16.16
N ASP A 75 -2.50 -25.64 17.34
CA ASP A 75 -2.04 -24.80 18.47
C ASP A 75 -0.82 -23.95 18.11
N GLU A 76 0.08 -24.47 17.26
CA GLU A 76 1.27 -23.80 16.78
C GLU A 76 0.97 -22.47 16.03
N TYR A 77 -0.15 -22.41 15.31
CA TYR A 77 -0.52 -21.26 14.47
C TYR A 77 -1.65 -20.43 15.06
N LYS A 78 -2.08 -20.76 16.26
CA LYS A 78 -3.18 -20.07 16.93
C LYS A 78 -2.81 -18.61 17.19
N GLY A 79 -3.59 -17.68 16.62
CA GLY A 79 -3.36 -16.25 16.79
C GLY A 79 -2.19 -15.67 15.96
N THR A 80 -1.58 -16.47 15.09
CA THR A 80 -0.49 -15.98 14.22
C THR A 80 -1.04 -15.06 13.12
N LEU A 81 -0.55 -13.83 13.11
CA LEU A 81 -0.87 -12.83 12.09
C LEU A 81 0.37 -11.97 11.86
N LYS A 82 0.77 -11.85 10.60
CA LYS A 82 1.93 -11.06 10.22
C LYS A 82 1.49 -9.68 9.72
N PHE A 83 1.95 -8.63 10.39
CA PHE A 83 1.83 -7.25 9.95
C PHE A 83 3.17 -6.76 9.43
N GLY A 84 3.16 -5.85 8.47
CA GLY A 84 4.39 -5.23 7.98
C GLY A 84 4.14 -3.82 7.50
N ARG A 85 5.04 -2.91 7.88
CA ARG A 85 5.03 -1.54 7.39
C ARG A 85 5.41 -1.49 5.92
N ILE A 86 4.73 -0.63 5.17
CA ILE A 86 5.10 -0.31 3.79
C ILE A 86 5.64 1.12 3.77
N ARG A 87 6.84 1.29 3.24
CA ARG A 87 7.49 2.59 3.09
C ARG A 87 7.83 2.83 1.64
N ILE A 88 7.33 3.93 1.10
CA ILE A 88 7.68 4.40 -0.24
C ILE A 88 8.45 5.71 -0.07
N GLY A 89 9.58 5.82 -0.74
CA GLY A 89 10.45 6.99 -0.67
C GLY A 89 9.94 8.19 -1.43
N ASN A 90 10.86 9.09 -1.71
CA ASN A 90 10.59 10.31 -2.47
C ASN A 90 10.74 10.07 -3.97
N ASN A 91 10.02 10.86 -4.76
CA ASN A 91 10.16 10.86 -6.21
C ASN A 91 10.00 9.48 -6.83
N CYS A 92 8.96 8.75 -6.38
CA CYS A 92 8.62 7.42 -6.88
C CYS A 92 7.37 7.45 -7.74
N PHE A 93 7.24 6.46 -8.60
CA PHE A 93 6.01 6.21 -9.35
C PHE A 93 5.55 4.78 -9.07
N ILE A 94 4.31 4.64 -8.63
CA ILE A 94 3.69 3.34 -8.38
C ILE A 94 2.59 3.12 -9.41
N GLY A 95 2.88 2.24 -10.36
CA GLY A 95 2.02 1.97 -11.50
C GLY A 95 0.67 1.35 -11.13
N ALA A 96 -0.33 1.62 -11.94
CA ALA A 96 -1.70 1.17 -11.73
C ALA A 96 -1.80 -0.35 -11.52
N ARG A 97 -2.71 -0.75 -10.64
CA ARG A 97 -2.98 -2.17 -10.34
C ARG A 97 -1.80 -2.96 -9.80
N SER A 98 -0.78 -2.26 -9.29
CA SER A 98 0.30 -2.91 -8.57
C SER A 98 -0.16 -3.34 -7.18
N THR A 99 0.44 -4.38 -6.65
CA THR A 99 0.21 -4.86 -5.29
C THR A 99 1.51 -4.75 -4.50
N ILE A 100 1.47 -4.04 -3.39
CA ILE A 100 2.62 -3.86 -2.50
C ILE A 100 2.38 -4.69 -1.24
N LEU A 101 3.29 -5.61 -0.96
CA LEU A 101 3.14 -6.58 0.11
C LEU A 101 3.72 -6.10 1.46
N PRO A 102 3.34 -6.73 2.58
CA PRO A 102 3.78 -6.31 3.90
C PRO A 102 5.30 -6.29 4.05
N GLY A 103 5.82 -5.24 4.68
CA GLY A 103 7.24 -5.11 4.98
C GLY A 103 8.10 -4.55 3.86
N VAL A 104 7.51 -4.20 2.72
CA VAL A 104 8.24 -3.67 1.56
C VAL A 104 8.64 -2.22 1.78
N THR A 105 9.89 -1.91 1.50
CA THR A 105 10.40 -0.55 1.38
C THR A 105 10.80 -0.29 -0.07
N ILE A 106 10.26 0.76 -0.67
CA ILE A 106 10.63 1.22 -2.00
C ILE A 106 11.51 2.46 -1.84
N GLY A 107 12.75 2.37 -2.30
CA GLY A 107 13.72 3.46 -2.20
C GLY A 107 13.37 4.64 -3.09
N ASP A 108 14.04 5.76 -2.87
CA ASP A 108 13.82 6.99 -3.63
C ASP A 108 14.10 6.81 -5.12
N ASN A 109 13.47 7.62 -5.96
CA ASN A 109 13.68 7.66 -7.41
C ASN A 109 13.42 6.30 -8.08
N SER A 110 12.44 5.54 -7.60
CA SER A 110 12.12 4.21 -8.10
C SER A 110 10.78 4.20 -8.83
N ILE A 111 10.66 3.28 -9.77
CA ILE A 111 9.44 3.10 -10.56
C ILE A 111 8.96 1.66 -10.39
N VAL A 112 7.69 1.51 -10.04
CA VAL A 112 6.98 0.24 -10.08
C VAL A 112 6.07 0.24 -11.32
N ALA A 113 6.29 -0.70 -12.21
CA ALA A 113 5.52 -0.82 -13.45
C ALA A 113 4.07 -1.25 -13.17
N VAL A 114 3.19 -0.95 -14.11
CA VAL A 114 1.76 -1.34 -14.05
C VAL A 114 1.61 -2.84 -13.81
N GLY A 115 0.72 -3.20 -12.90
CA GLY A 115 0.37 -4.59 -12.60
C GLY A 115 1.45 -5.40 -11.87
N ALA A 116 2.49 -4.77 -11.35
CA ALA A 116 3.54 -5.47 -10.64
C ALA A 116 3.08 -5.99 -9.28
N VAL A 117 3.61 -7.12 -8.85
CA VAL A 117 3.51 -7.62 -7.48
C VAL A 117 4.85 -7.41 -6.79
N VAL A 118 4.90 -6.49 -5.84
CA VAL A 118 6.13 -6.12 -5.13
C VAL A 118 6.16 -6.86 -3.79
N ASN A 119 6.92 -7.93 -3.74
CA ASN A 119 7.09 -8.78 -2.55
C ASN A 119 8.47 -8.64 -1.88
N LYS A 120 9.33 -7.82 -2.45
CA LYS A 120 10.67 -7.50 -1.93
C LYS A 120 10.90 -6.00 -1.97
N SER A 121 11.73 -5.51 -1.06
CA SER A 121 12.12 -4.11 -1.08
C SER A 121 12.92 -3.75 -2.33
N ILE A 122 12.67 -2.57 -2.86
CA ILE A 122 13.27 -2.05 -4.09
C ILE A 122 14.33 -1.02 -3.70
N PRO A 123 15.59 -1.22 -4.09
CA PRO A 123 16.63 -0.21 -3.90
C PRO A 123 16.32 1.09 -4.63
N SER A 124 16.88 2.19 -4.15
CA SER A 124 16.72 3.50 -4.78
C SER A 124 17.23 3.50 -6.22
N GLY A 125 16.50 4.19 -7.09
CA GLY A 125 16.88 4.41 -8.48
C GLY A 125 16.59 3.24 -9.43
N GLU A 126 15.75 2.30 -9.02
CA GLU A 126 15.45 1.11 -9.84
C GLU A 126 14.04 1.14 -10.44
N VAL A 127 13.88 0.45 -11.55
CA VAL A 127 12.60 0.19 -12.22
C VAL A 127 12.29 -1.30 -12.09
N TRP A 128 11.18 -1.60 -11.43
CA TRP A 128 10.75 -2.97 -11.20
C TRP A 128 9.38 -3.23 -11.81
N GLY A 129 9.20 -4.43 -12.39
CA GLY A 129 7.95 -4.82 -13.02
C GLY A 129 7.72 -6.33 -12.98
N GLY A 130 6.50 -6.73 -13.32
CA GLY A 130 6.09 -8.13 -13.36
C GLY A 130 5.94 -8.76 -11.98
N TYR A 131 6.09 -10.07 -11.94
CA TYR A 131 6.11 -10.86 -10.70
C TYR A 131 7.55 -11.06 -10.29
N GLN A 132 7.87 -10.67 -9.08
CA GLN A 132 9.19 -10.94 -8.53
C GLN A 132 9.25 -12.41 -8.12
N HIS A 133 10.23 -13.13 -8.66
CA HIS A 133 10.42 -14.51 -8.28
C HIS A 133 10.76 -14.65 -6.80
N ILE A 134 10.02 -15.52 -6.13
CA ILE A 134 10.48 -16.03 -4.84
C ILE A 134 11.62 -16.99 -5.16
N THR A 135 12.84 -16.50 -5.10
CA THR A 135 14.00 -17.40 -5.15
C THR A 135 14.09 -18.12 -3.81
N SER A 136 13.96 -19.41 -3.89
CA SER A 136 14.24 -20.30 -2.77
C SER A 136 15.69 -20.21 -2.37
#